data_820592ef31ce831ff692880b71a6f0de
#
_entry.id   820592ef31ce831ff692880b71a6f0de
#
_cell.length_a   1.000
_cell.length_b   1.000
_cell.length_c   1.000
_cell.angle_alpha   90.00
_cell.angle_beta   90.00
_cell.angle_gamma   90.00
#
_symmetry.space_group_name_H-M   'P 1'
#
loop_
_entity.id
_entity.type
_entity.pdbx_description
1 polymer ?
#
loop_
_entity_poly.entity_id
_entity_poly.type
_entity_poly.pdbx_seq_one_letter_code
_entity_poly.pdbx_strand_id
1 'polypeptide(L)'
;TRAHWIMDHLPGAPLAGEIYTFGNSGDSTFVGRKVDGMNEPGTLELHVPDGATEITFDNGALGDRFQQVGNTIYDTLPVVPGVDTRQIVLRYAIPYNGTSLDIRQDFPYPVDQLSLLIADIPGLKVDAPELESGGVQDLSGQSFQIWRKSGFTPQTIELKMAGLLGENSADPRAAAVAAGDDST
;
A
#
# COMPACT_ATOMS: atom_id res chain seq x y z
N THR A 1 -12.76 -4.16 7.41
CA THR A 1 -11.90 -3.57 6.35
C THR A 1 -11.08 -4.66 5.69
N ARG A 2 -10.94 -4.61 4.36
CA ARG A 2 -9.96 -5.43 3.63
C ARG A 2 -8.90 -4.52 3.04
N ALA A 3 -7.65 -4.98 3.00
CA ALA A 3 -6.53 -4.23 2.47
C ALA A 3 -5.67 -5.11 1.55
N HIS A 4 -5.30 -4.56 0.39
CA HIS A 4 -4.26 -5.11 -0.47
C HIS A 4 -3.15 -4.08 -0.56
N TRP A 5 -1.93 -4.50 -0.28
CA TRP A 5 -0.74 -3.67 -0.36
C TRP A 5 0.20 -4.29 -1.40
N ILE A 6 0.46 -3.56 -2.46
CA ILE A 6 1.23 -4.05 -3.60
C ILE A 6 2.46 -3.16 -3.73
N MET A 7 3.63 -3.77 -3.83
CA MET A 7 4.89 -3.06 -3.98
C MET A 7 5.61 -3.54 -5.23
N ASP A 8 5.99 -2.61 -6.07
CA ASP A 8 6.86 -2.85 -7.21
C ASP A 8 8.21 -2.14 -7.02
N HIS A 9 9.25 -2.62 -7.66
CA HIS A 9 10.59 -2.08 -7.51
C HIS A 9 10.95 -1.21 -8.72
N LEU A 10 11.27 0.06 -8.42
CA LEU A 10 12.07 0.89 -9.30
C LEU A 10 13.40 1.19 -8.60
N PRO A 11 14.49 1.38 -9.35
CA PRO A 11 15.77 1.78 -8.77
C PRO A 11 15.64 3.04 -7.91
N GLY A 12 15.99 2.95 -6.62
CA GLY A 12 15.95 4.06 -5.67
C GLY A 12 14.60 4.42 -5.06
N ALA A 13 13.47 3.90 -5.58
CA ALA A 13 12.15 4.19 -5.04
C ALA A 13 11.12 3.09 -5.39
N PRO A 14 10.83 2.15 -4.49
CA PRO A 14 9.70 1.26 -4.71
C PRO A 14 8.40 2.06 -4.79
N LEU A 15 7.55 1.65 -5.74
CA LEU A 15 6.18 2.14 -5.87
C LEU A 15 5.27 1.25 -5.05
N ALA A 16 4.49 1.85 -4.19
CA ALA A 16 3.46 1.17 -3.41
C ALA A 16 2.07 1.56 -3.90
N GLY A 17 1.20 0.56 -3.98
CA GLY A 17 -0.22 0.74 -4.20
C GLY A 17 -1.00 0.06 -3.07
N GLU A 18 -1.96 0.77 -2.51
CA GLU A 18 -2.85 0.23 -1.49
C GLU A 18 -4.29 0.31 -1.97
N ILE A 19 -5.01 -0.80 -1.83
CA ILE A 19 -6.42 -0.89 -2.13
C ILE A 19 -7.14 -1.24 -0.84
N TYR A 20 -7.90 -0.27 -0.33
CA TYR A 20 -8.74 -0.45 0.84
C TYR A 20 -10.20 -0.63 0.45
N THR A 21 -10.87 -1.56 1.11
CA THR A 21 -12.31 -1.73 1.03
C THR A 21 -12.89 -1.63 2.43
N PHE A 22 -13.70 -0.59 2.63
CA PHE A 22 -14.33 -0.29 3.92
C PHE A 22 -15.82 -0.60 3.88
N GLY A 23 -16.36 -1.01 5.02
CA GLY A 23 -17.79 -1.08 5.28
C GLY A 23 -18.16 -0.23 6.49
N ASN A 24 -19.43 0.19 6.55
CA ASN A 24 -20.03 0.83 7.70
C ASN A 24 -21.08 -0.12 8.28
N SER A 25 -20.79 -0.71 9.43
CA SER A 25 -21.68 -1.66 10.11
C SER A 25 -22.83 -1.00 10.88
N GLY A 26 -22.85 0.34 10.95
CA GLY A 26 -23.92 1.11 11.54
C GLY A 26 -25.17 1.16 10.65
N ASP A 27 -26.25 1.71 11.18
CA ASP A 27 -27.53 1.93 10.49
C ASP A 27 -27.64 3.34 9.86
N SER A 28 -26.65 4.18 10.08
CA SER A 28 -26.63 5.59 9.67
C SER A 28 -25.36 5.91 8.88
N THR A 29 -25.47 6.88 7.96
CA THR A 29 -24.32 7.37 7.20
C THR A 29 -23.34 8.07 8.14
N PHE A 30 -22.08 7.66 8.11
CA PHE A 30 -21.02 8.32 8.85
C PHE A 30 -20.51 9.52 8.04
N VAL A 31 -20.75 10.71 8.58
CA VAL A 31 -20.41 12.00 7.93
C VAL A 31 -19.05 12.57 8.40
N GLY A 32 -18.33 11.79 9.20
CA GLY A 32 -17.02 12.18 9.66
C GLY A 32 -16.99 12.95 10.98
N ARG A 33 -15.79 13.28 11.38
CA ARG A 33 -15.48 14.06 12.58
C ARG A 33 -14.56 15.23 12.23
N LYS A 34 -14.63 16.29 13.02
CA LYS A 34 -13.69 17.40 12.90
C LYS A 34 -12.26 16.90 13.18
N VAL A 35 -11.34 17.26 12.30
CA VAL A 35 -9.90 17.01 12.42
C VAL A 35 -9.21 18.37 12.43
N ASP A 36 -8.29 18.58 13.38
CA ASP A 36 -7.54 19.83 13.45
C ASP A 36 -6.62 19.95 12.22
N GLY A 37 -6.62 21.13 11.61
CA GLY A 37 -5.86 21.37 10.38
C GLY A 37 -6.63 21.08 9.09
N MET A 38 -7.88 20.58 9.17
CA MET A 38 -8.74 20.34 8.02
C MET A 38 -9.92 21.32 7.98
N ASN A 39 -10.38 21.61 6.76
CA ASN A 39 -11.58 22.42 6.54
C ASN A 39 -12.87 21.58 6.55
N GLU A 40 -12.78 20.33 6.08
CA GLU A 40 -13.88 19.38 6.00
C GLU A 40 -13.75 18.28 7.05
N PRO A 41 -14.84 17.66 7.50
CA PRO A 41 -14.79 16.50 8.39
C PRO A 41 -14.06 15.31 7.74
N GLY A 42 -13.18 14.66 8.48
CA GLY A 42 -12.55 13.39 8.07
C GLY A 42 -13.47 12.20 8.34
N THR A 43 -13.70 11.37 7.34
CA THR A 43 -14.56 10.17 7.45
C THR A 43 -13.75 8.88 7.56
N LEU A 44 -12.73 8.72 6.71
CA LEU A 44 -11.81 7.60 6.76
C LEU A 44 -10.38 8.12 6.90
N GLU A 45 -9.59 7.39 7.63
CA GLU A 45 -8.21 7.68 7.97
C GLU A 45 -7.30 6.66 7.32
N LEU A 46 -6.35 7.11 6.52
CA LEU A 46 -5.35 6.31 5.84
C LEU A 46 -3.99 6.80 6.29
N HIS A 47 -3.09 5.89 6.61
CA HIS A 47 -1.72 6.25 6.92
C HIS A 47 -0.81 5.90 5.75
N VAL A 48 0.20 6.71 5.52
CA VAL A 48 1.29 6.40 4.60
C VAL A 48 2.58 6.30 5.39
N PRO A 49 3.53 5.45 4.97
CA PRO A 49 4.82 5.32 5.64
C PRO A 49 5.59 6.65 5.67
N ASP A 50 6.49 6.77 6.64
CA ASP A 50 7.41 7.91 6.71
C ASP A 50 8.20 8.06 5.40
N GLY A 51 8.27 9.27 4.90
CA GLY A 51 9.00 9.58 3.67
C GLY A 51 8.25 9.25 2.37
N ALA A 52 6.98 8.80 2.44
CA ALA A 52 6.16 8.61 1.24
C ALA A 52 6.01 9.90 0.43
N THR A 53 6.19 9.80 -0.87
CA THR A 53 6.11 10.90 -1.84
C THR A 53 5.21 10.53 -3.00
N GLU A 54 4.90 11.47 -3.89
CA GLU A 54 4.09 11.25 -5.10
C GLU A 54 2.73 10.60 -4.82
N ILE A 55 2.08 11.02 -3.74
CA ILE A 55 0.81 10.44 -3.28
C ILE A 55 -0.30 10.78 -4.27
N THR A 56 -0.95 9.75 -4.80
CA THR A 56 -2.05 9.86 -5.76
C THR A 56 -3.20 8.90 -5.45
N PHE A 57 -4.38 9.20 -5.99
CA PHE A 57 -5.60 8.40 -5.81
C PHE A 57 -6.29 8.17 -7.16
N ASP A 58 -6.99 7.04 -7.30
CA ASP A 58 -7.74 6.75 -8.53
C ASP A 58 -9.04 7.57 -8.64
N ASN A 59 -9.62 7.99 -7.51
CA ASN A 59 -10.95 8.59 -7.46
C ASN A 59 -11.02 9.82 -6.56
N GLY A 60 -10.12 10.76 -6.77
CA GLY A 60 -10.04 12.02 -6.04
C GLY A 60 -8.64 12.59 -6.09
N ALA A 61 -8.46 13.78 -5.52
CA ALA A 61 -7.18 14.46 -5.47
C ALA A 61 -6.81 14.81 -4.02
N LEU A 62 -5.50 14.87 -3.76
CA LEU A 62 -4.95 15.41 -2.53
C LEU A 62 -5.19 16.92 -2.52
N GLY A 63 -5.63 17.46 -1.37
CA GLY A 63 -6.03 18.86 -1.22
C GLY A 63 -7.49 19.17 -1.59
N ASP A 64 -8.23 18.19 -2.12
CA ASP A 64 -9.65 18.24 -2.42
C ASP A 64 -10.37 17.19 -1.54
N ARG A 65 -10.85 16.10 -2.13
CA ARG A 65 -11.48 15.00 -1.39
C ARG A 65 -10.59 14.42 -0.31
N PHE A 66 -9.30 14.23 -0.62
CA PHE A 66 -8.32 13.70 0.32
C PHE A 66 -7.49 14.82 0.92
N GLN A 67 -7.51 14.95 2.25
CA GLN A 67 -6.76 15.97 2.97
C GLN A 67 -5.69 15.32 3.82
N GLN A 68 -4.46 15.85 3.78
CA GLN A 68 -3.31 15.29 4.49
C GLN A 68 -2.92 16.14 5.70
N VAL A 69 -2.74 15.49 6.84
CA VAL A 69 -2.19 16.08 8.06
C VAL A 69 -1.06 15.18 8.56
N GLY A 70 0.17 15.60 8.37
CA GLY A 70 1.35 14.74 8.61
C GLY A 70 1.36 13.53 7.67
N ASN A 71 1.51 12.33 8.23
CA ASN A 71 1.47 11.07 7.49
C ASN A 71 0.05 10.47 7.40
N THR A 72 -0.95 11.17 7.88
CA THR A 72 -2.34 10.72 7.83
C THR A 72 -3.09 11.44 6.73
N ILE A 73 -3.83 10.68 5.95
CA ILE A 73 -4.69 11.17 4.89
C ILE A 73 -6.13 10.84 5.26
N TYR A 74 -7.00 11.82 5.13
CA TYR A 74 -8.42 11.69 5.44
C TYR A 74 -9.25 11.76 4.15
N ASP A 75 -10.14 10.77 3.93
CA ASP A 75 -11.25 10.91 2.98
C ASP A 75 -12.32 11.80 3.63
N THR A 76 -12.90 12.72 2.88
CA THR A 76 -13.94 13.63 3.36
C THR A 76 -15.36 13.20 2.95
N LEU A 77 -15.49 12.23 2.05
CA LEU A 77 -16.80 11.77 1.60
C LEU A 77 -17.50 10.90 2.66
N PRO A 78 -18.81 11.12 2.91
CA PRO A 78 -19.59 10.30 3.83
C PRO A 78 -19.56 8.82 3.49
N VAL A 79 -19.56 7.94 4.51
CA VAL A 79 -19.57 6.48 4.35
C VAL A 79 -20.96 5.95 4.68
N VAL A 80 -21.69 5.50 3.66
CA VAL A 80 -23.06 4.94 3.82
C VAL A 80 -23.01 3.57 4.51
N PRO A 81 -24.10 3.17 5.20
CA PRO A 81 -24.22 1.83 5.76
C PRO A 81 -24.06 0.73 4.73
N GLY A 82 -23.47 -0.38 5.14
CA GLY A 82 -23.30 -1.59 4.34
C GLY A 82 -21.87 -2.12 4.34
N VAL A 83 -21.70 -3.32 3.81
CA VAL A 83 -20.41 -3.95 3.60
C VAL A 83 -19.81 -3.44 2.28
N ASP A 84 -18.49 -3.28 2.24
CA ASP A 84 -17.75 -2.92 1.01
C ASP A 84 -18.26 -1.66 0.28
N THR A 85 -18.81 -0.70 1.04
CA THR A 85 -19.46 0.49 0.46
C THR A 85 -18.48 1.56 -0.01
N ARG A 86 -17.20 1.45 0.39
CA ARG A 86 -16.17 2.40 0.03
C ARG A 86 -14.88 1.69 -0.38
N GLN A 87 -14.44 1.94 -1.61
CA GLN A 87 -13.10 1.54 -2.05
C GLN A 87 -12.23 2.79 -2.24
N ILE A 88 -10.99 2.70 -1.77
CA ILE A 88 -9.96 3.72 -1.98
C ILE A 88 -8.73 3.03 -2.54
N VAL A 89 -8.21 3.57 -3.63
CA VAL A 89 -6.95 3.17 -4.23
C VAL A 89 -5.97 4.33 -4.09
N LEU A 90 -4.90 4.09 -3.40
CA LEU A 90 -3.85 5.04 -3.05
C LEU A 90 -2.53 4.53 -3.62
N ARG A 91 -1.72 5.42 -4.20
CA ARG A 91 -0.37 5.11 -4.68
C ARG A 91 0.62 6.13 -4.17
N TYR A 92 1.83 5.68 -3.89
CA TYR A 92 2.93 6.53 -3.47
C TYR A 92 4.28 5.88 -3.76
N ALA A 93 5.34 6.68 -3.75
CA ALA A 93 6.72 6.19 -3.78
C ALA A 93 7.33 6.28 -2.38
N ILE A 94 8.26 5.37 -2.08
CA ILE A 94 9.03 5.38 -0.82
C ILE A 94 10.52 5.45 -1.17
N PRO A 95 11.10 6.65 -1.31
CA PRO A 95 12.52 6.79 -1.59
C PRO A 95 13.40 6.12 -0.52
N TYR A 96 14.45 5.45 -0.94
CA TYR A 96 15.42 4.83 -0.04
C TYR A 96 16.84 5.03 -0.54
N ASN A 97 17.80 4.87 0.37
CA ASN A 97 19.23 4.93 0.05
C ASN A 97 19.86 3.53 0.17
N GLY A 98 20.74 3.20 -0.77
CA GLY A 98 21.42 1.90 -0.76
C GLY A 98 20.54 0.78 -1.33
N THR A 99 20.43 -0.34 -0.61
CA THR A 99 19.74 -1.57 -1.07
C THR A 99 18.81 -2.15 0.00
N SER A 100 18.46 -1.37 1.02
CA SER A 100 17.54 -1.78 2.08
C SER A 100 16.52 -0.70 2.41
N LEU A 101 15.36 -1.11 2.90
CA LEU A 101 14.28 -0.23 3.30
C LEU A 101 13.51 -0.87 4.45
N ASP A 102 13.31 -0.09 5.52
CA ASP A 102 12.45 -0.44 6.65
C ASP A 102 11.18 0.42 6.55
N ILE A 103 10.02 -0.24 6.58
CA ILE A 103 8.70 0.41 6.48
C ILE A 103 7.90 0.09 7.73
N ARG A 104 7.19 1.10 8.22
CA ARG A 104 6.17 0.95 9.25
C ARG A 104 4.86 1.47 8.67
N GLN A 105 3.89 0.56 8.52
CA GLN A 105 2.57 0.88 7.99
C GLN A 105 1.52 0.70 9.08
N ASP A 106 0.82 1.78 9.39
CA ASP A 106 -0.25 1.79 10.37
C ASP A 106 -1.59 1.46 9.73
N PHE A 107 -2.31 0.52 10.34
CA PHE A 107 -3.68 0.19 10.00
C PHE A 107 -4.60 0.63 11.14
N PRO A 108 -5.29 1.79 11.00
CA PRO A 108 -6.06 2.39 12.10
C PRO A 108 -7.42 1.72 12.33
N TYR A 109 -7.83 0.81 11.45
CA TYR A 109 -9.09 0.07 11.54
C TYR A 109 -8.86 -1.43 11.73
N PRO A 110 -9.86 -2.17 12.29
CA PRO A 110 -9.85 -3.62 12.20
C PRO A 110 -9.79 -4.08 10.75
N VAL A 111 -8.90 -5.02 10.46
CA VAL A 111 -8.69 -5.58 9.12
C VAL A 111 -9.08 -7.05 9.11
N ASP A 112 -10.05 -7.41 8.29
CA ASP A 112 -10.49 -8.80 8.13
C ASP A 112 -9.48 -9.60 7.34
N GLN A 113 -8.87 -8.96 6.33
CA GLN A 113 -7.84 -9.57 5.49
C GLN A 113 -6.86 -8.51 4.97
N LEU A 114 -5.59 -8.75 5.19
CA LEU A 114 -4.47 -8.06 4.54
C LEU A 114 -3.76 -9.01 3.60
N SER A 115 -3.53 -8.58 2.36
CA SER A 115 -2.65 -9.25 1.40
C SER A 115 -1.56 -8.27 0.97
N LEU A 116 -0.30 -8.62 1.25
CA LEU A 116 0.87 -7.88 0.80
C LEU A 116 1.52 -8.66 -0.35
N LEU A 117 1.69 -8.02 -1.48
CA LEU A 117 2.34 -8.54 -2.67
C LEU A 117 3.57 -7.70 -2.97
N ILE A 118 4.74 -8.30 -2.97
CA ILE A 118 5.99 -7.62 -3.27
C ILE A 118 6.56 -8.24 -4.54
N ALA A 119 6.76 -7.44 -5.59
CA ALA A 119 7.36 -7.91 -6.83
C ALA A 119 8.70 -8.56 -6.52
N ASP A 120 8.88 -9.81 -6.95
CA ASP A 120 10.09 -10.57 -6.66
C ASP A 120 11.20 -10.17 -7.63
N ILE A 121 12.39 -9.94 -7.08
CA ILE A 121 13.62 -9.68 -7.83
C ILE A 121 14.75 -10.54 -7.27
N PRO A 122 15.73 -10.93 -8.09
CA PRO A 122 16.85 -11.73 -7.63
C PRO A 122 17.59 -11.10 -6.44
N GLY A 123 17.70 -11.85 -5.34
CA GLY A 123 18.38 -11.43 -4.14
C GLY A 123 17.55 -10.65 -3.13
N LEU A 124 16.28 -10.34 -3.43
CA LEU A 124 15.36 -9.69 -2.50
C LEU A 124 15.09 -10.58 -1.28
N LYS A 125 15.28 -10.02 -0.11
CA LYS A 125 14.90 -10.61 1.17
C LYS A 125 13.88 -9.73 1.84
N VAL A 126 12.79 -10.35 2.27
CA VAL A 126 11.69 -9.67 2.97
C VAL A 126 11.52 -10.31 4.34
N ASP A 127 11.47 -9.47 5.37
CA ASP A 127 11.15 -9.84 6.75
C ASP A 127 9.89 -9.07 7.16
N ALA A 128 8.82 -9.79 7.44
CA ALA A 128 7.52 -9.28 7.84
C ALA A 128 6.98 -10.16 8.99
N PRO A 129 7.48 -10.00 10.22
CA PRO A 129 7.25 -10.94 11.32
C PRO A 129 5.78 -11.08 11.74
N GLU A 130 4.95 -10.04 11.48
CA GLU A 130 3.52 -10.07 11.78
C GLU A 130 2.67 -10.74 10.70
N LEU A 131 3.25 -11.10 9.55
CA LEU A 131 2.55 -11.67 8.40
C LEU A 131 2.96 -13.12 8.16
N GLU A 132 2.04 -13.89 7.59
CA GLU A 132 2.30 -15.26 7.15
C GLU A 132 2.76 -15.27 5.68
N SER A 133 3.89 -15.92 5.41
CA SER A 133 4.38 -16.06 4.04
C SER A 133 3.52 -17.05 3.25
N GLY A 134 3.07 -16.62 2.07
CA GLY A 134 2.40 -17.44 1.06
C GLY A 134 3.34 -17.94 -0.05
N GLY A 135 4.65 -17.71 0.11
CA GLY A 135 5.66 -18.07 -0.91
C GLY A 135 5.67 -17.11 -2.11
N VAL A 136 6.30 -17.55 -3.18
CA VAL A 136 6.37 -16.83 -4.45
C VAL A 136 5.29 -17.35 -5.40
N GLN A 137 4.59 -16.46 -6.07
CA GLN A 137 3.54 -16.80 -7.05
C GLN A 137 3.69 -15.92 -8.30
N ASP A 138 3.44 -16.50 -9.46
CA ASP A 138 3.39 -15.77 -10.72
C ASP A 138 1.97 -15.25 -10.96
N LEU A 139 1.86 -13.94 -11.09
CA LEU A 139 0.61 -13.24 -11.38
C LEU A 139 0.79 -12.40 -12.64
N SER A 140 0.05 -12.74 -13.69
CA SER A 140 0.08 -12.01 -14.99
C SER A 140 1.49 -11.87 -15.59
N GLY A 141 2.36 -12.90 -15.42
CA GLY A 141 3.71 -12.91 -15.98
C GLY A 141 4.77 -12.21 -15.12
N GLN A 142 4.42 -11.81 -13.91
CA GLN A 142 5.35 -11.26 -12.93
C GLN A 142 5.30 -12.07 -11.64
N SER A 143 6.45 -12.37 -11.07
CA SER A 143 6.58 -13.09 -9.80
C SER A 143 6.44 -12.13 -8.62
N PHE A 144 5.68 -12.55 -7.61
CA PHE A 144 5.48 -11.82 -6.36
C PHE A 144 5.73 -12.71 -5.15
N GLN A 145 6.40 -12.18 -4.15
CA GLN A 145 6.36 -12.72 -2.80
C GLN A 145 5.04 -12.31 -2.15
N ILE A 146 4.29 -13.30 -1.65
CA ILE A 146 2.95 -13.08 -1.07
C ILE A 146 3.03 -13.22 0.44
N TRP A 147 2.43 -12.27 1.15
CA TRP A 147 2.31 -12.25 2.60
C TRP A 147 0.86 -11.98 2.99
N ARG A 148 0.37 -12.58 4.07
CA ARG A 148 -1.04 -12.46 4.48
C ARG A 148 -1.19 -12.34 5.98
N LYS A 149 -2.26 -11.66 6.39
CA LYS A 149 -2.73 -11.64 7.78
C LYS A 149 -4.25 -11.48 7.78
N SER A 150 -4.91 -12.19 8.69
CA SER A 150 -6.37 -12.14 8.82
C SER A 150 -6.78 -11.79 10.23
N GLY A 151 -7.91 -11.06 10.35
CA GLY A 151 -8.61 -10.84 11.60
C GLY A 151 -7.80 -10.11 12.67
N PHE A 152 -7.21 -8.95 12.36
CA PHE A 152 -6.46 -8.19 13.35
C PHE A 152 -7.09 -6.84 13.71
N THR A 153 -6.85 -6.42 14.96
CA THR A 153 -7.21 -5.10 15.48
C THR A 153 -6.24 -4.04 14.95
N PRO A 154 -6.54 -2.74 15.09
CA PRO A 154 -5.62 -1.67 14.68
C PRO A 154 -4.21 -1.89 15.21
N GLN A 155 -3.24 -1.85 14.32
CA GLN A 155 -1.82 -2.06 14.64
C GLN A 155 -0.91 -1.53 13.54
N THR A 156 0.38 -1.44 13.85
CA THR A 156 1.46 -1.21 12.89
C THR A 156 1.97 -2.54 12.36
N ILE A 157 2.20 -2.63 11.05
CA ILE A 157 2.93 -3.73 10.39
C ILE A 157 4.33 -3.23 10.05
N GLU A 158 5.33 -3.98 10.48
CA GLU A 158 6.73 -3.73 10.15
C GLU A 158 7.18 -4.60 8.98
N LEU A 159 7.85 -3.98 8.03
CA LEU A 159 8.38 -4.63 6.84
C LEU A 159 9.82 -4.20 6.66
N LYS A 160 10.74 -5.16 6.60
CA LYS A 160 12.15 -4.92 6.30
C LYS A 160 12.51 -5.60 4.99
N MET A 161 13.09 -4.84 4.09
CA MET A 161 13.53 -5.32 2.79
C MET A 161 15.02 -5.10 2.62
N ALA A 162 15.71 -6.09 2.05
CA ALA A 162 17.12 -6.01 1.68
C ALA A 162 17.34 -6.65 0.31
N GLY A 163 18.34 -6.18 -0.42
CA GLY A 163 18.58 -6.61 -1.80
C GLY A 163 17.73 -5.83 -2.81
N LEU A 164 17.27 -4.63 -2.45
CA LEU A 164 16.59 -3.72 -3.35
C LEU A 164 17.52 -3.17 -4.42
N LEU A 165 16.95 -2.71 -5.53
CA LEU A 165 17.69 -2.09 -6.63
C LEU A 165 18.24 -0.73 -6.21
N GLY A 166 19.56 -0.57 -6.17
CA GLY A 166 20.15 0.75 -5.96
C GLY A 166 19.76 1.75 -7.05
N GLU A 167 19.80 3.04 -6.75
CA GLU A 167 19.35 4.12 -7.64
C GLU A 167 19.90 4.04 -9.07
N ASN A 168 21.14 3.55 -9.25
CA ASN A 168 21.79 3.41 -10.55
C ASN A 168 21.85 1.96 -11.05
N SER A 169 21.09 1.05 -10.45
CA SER A 169 21.06 -0.35 -10.85
C SER A 169 20.15 -0.55 -12.05
N ALA A 170 20.53 -1.45 -12.98
CA ALA A 170 19.60 -1.90 -14.01
C ALA A 170 18.54 -2.82 -13.40
N ASP A 171 17.29 -2.69 -13.85
CA ASP A 171 16.23 -3.61 -13.46
C ASP A 171 16.48 -4.98 -14.15
N PRO A 172 16.72 -6.06 -13.41
CA PRO A 172 16.98 -7.37 -13.99
C PRO A 172 15.79 -7.94 -14.77
N ARG A 173 14.58 -7.46 -14.52
CA ARG A 173 13.36 -7.85 -15.23
C ARG A 173 13.33 -7.32 -16.67
N ALA A 174 13.93 -6.15 -16.92
CA ALA A 174 14.02 -5.57 -18.27
C ALA A 174 14.84 -6.46 -19.23
N ALA A 175 15.86 -7.15 -18.72
CA ALA A 175 16.66 -8.08 -19.52
C ALA A 175 15.89 -9.37 -19.88
N ALA A 176 14.99 -9.82 -19.02
CA ALA A 176 14.18 -11.03 -19.24
C ALA A 176 13.11 -10.79 -20.34
N VAL A 177 12.55 -9.59 -20.43
CA VAL A 177 11.58 -9.21 -21.47
C VAL A 177 12.26 -9.17 -22.85
N ALA A 178 13.49 -8.63 -22.93
CA ALA A 178 14.24 -8.56 -24.18
C ALA A 178 14.67 -9.94 -24.72
N ALA A 179 14.89 -10.93 -23.84
CA ALA A 179 15.26 -12.31 -24.23
C ALA A 179 14.05 -13.15 -24.69
N GLY A 180 12.83 -12.75 -24.37
CA GLY A 180 11.59 -13.46 -24.74
C GLY A 180 11.05 -13.12 -26.14
N ASP A 181 11.51 -12.02 -26.76
CA ASP A 181 11.01 -11.55 -28.07
C ASP A 181 11.82 -12.06 -29.28
N ASP A 182 12.86 -12.89 -29.03
CA ASP A 182 13.76 -13.39 -30.10
C ASP A 182 13.46 -14.86 -30.48
N SER A 183 12.23 -15.33 -30.23
CA SER A 183 11.76 -16.67 -30.58
C SER A 183 10.59 -16.61 -31.56
N THR A 184 10.86 -16.22 -32.79
CA THR A 184 9.97 -16.47 -33.96
C THR A 184 10.74 -17.16 -35.07
#